data_cd45b5f00365536a66fcf57ae1b56f51
#
_entry.id   cd45b5f00365536a66fcf57ae1b56f51
#
_cell.length_a   1.000
_cell.length_b   1.000
_cell.length_c   1.000
_cell.angle_alpha   90.00
_cell.angle_beta   90.00
_cell.angle_gamma   90.00
#
_symmetry.space_group_name_H-M   'P 1'
#
loop_
_entity.id
_entity.type
_entity.pdbx_description
1 polymer ?
#
loop_
_entity_poly.entity_id
_entity_poly.type
_entity_poly.pdbx_seq_one_letter_code
_entity_poly.pdbx_strand_id
1 'polypeptide(L)'
;MNSTVGSKDGRDLGHSLDYYDIANVLLGVILFYAPWILDFPRSAAWVNAYICAVLIIAISADALTSRAVLNQLLNLVIGLWILVAPWALGFDNSIETSVHVVIGATVAVLSAIKLWTMLQRTGAAVVRG
;
A
#
# COMPACT_ATOMS: atom_id res chain seq x y z
N MET A 1 12.01 -6.08 35.18
CA MET A 1 10.60 -6.17 34.82
C MET A 1 10.15 -5.06 33.86
N ASN A 2 10.47 -3.82 34.17
CA ASN A 2 10.05 -2.70 33.34
C ASN A 2 10.64 -2.74 31.92
N SER A 3 11.89 -3.21 31.80
CA SER A 3 12.52 -3.35 30.49
C SER A 3 11.83 -4.39 29.62
N THR A 4 11.29 -5.46 30.20
CA THR A 4 10.56 -6.50 29.48
C THR A 4 9.25 -5.97 28.91
N VAL A 5 8.54 -5.16 29.68
CA VAL A 5 7.26 -4.56 29.27
C VAL A 5 7.50 -3.58 28.13
N GLY A 6 8.51 -2.73 28.22
CA GLY A 6 8.84 -1.79 27.15
C GLY A 6 9.23 -2.48 25.85
N SER A 7 10.01 -3.55 25.96
CA SER A 7 10.40 -4.35 24.79
C SER A 7 9.21 -5.02 24.13
N LYS A 8 8.26 -5.52 24.91
CA LYS A 8 7.06 -6.17 24.39
C LYS A 8 6.18 -5.18 23.63
N ASP A 9 6.00 -4.00 24.19
CA ASP A 9 5.20 -2.95 23.52
C ASP A 9 5.82 -2.53 22.20
N GLY A 10 7.13 -2.40 22.14
CA GLY A 10 7.84 -2.07 20.91
C GLY A 10 7.66 -3.13 19.83
N ARG A 11 7.68 -4.40 20.19
CA ARG A 11 7.45 -5.50 19.26
C ARG A 11 6.03 -5.52 18.75
N ASP A 12 5.04 -5.35 19.63
CA ASP A 12 3.64 -5.35 19.26
C ASP A 12 3.33 -4.22 18.28
N LEU A 13 3.89 -3.04 18.49
CA LEU A 13 3.73 -1.90 17.60
C LEU A 13 4.40 -2.14 16.24
N GLY A 14 5.57 -2.78 16.22
CA GLY A 14 6.25 -3.16 14.98
C GLY A 14 5.43 -4.14 14.15
N HIS A 15 4.87 -5.17 14.79
CA HIS A 15 4.02 -6.14 14.13
C HIS A 15 2.75 -5.49 13.58
N SER A 16 2.12 -4.60 14.34
CA SER A 16 0.92 -3.89 13.91
C SER A 16 1.18 -3.08 12.63
N LEU A 17 2.32 -2.39 12.55
CA LEU A 17 2.69 -1.60 11.37
C LEU A 17 2.99 -2.49 10.15
N ASP A 18 3.58 -3.67 10.38
CA ASP A 18 3.91 -4.60 9.30
C ASP A 18 2.66 -5.18 8.63
N TYR A 19 1.54 -5.27 9.33
CA TYR A 19 0.28 -5.74 8.75
C TYR A 19 -0.16 -4.88 7.57
N TYR A 20 0.04 -3.57 7.63
CA TYR A 20 -0.31 -2.67 6.53
C TYR A 20 0.51 -2.99 5.27
N ASP A 21 1.79 -3.27 5.42
CA ASP A 21 2.64 -3.62 4.29
C ASP A 21 2.31 -5.00 3.74
N ILE A 22 2.04 -5.96 4.62
CA ILE A 22 1.59 -7.30 4.21
C ILE A 22 0.28 -7.20 3.43
N ALA A 23 -0.67 -6.41 3.92
CA ALA A 23 -1.94 -6.17 3.23
C ALA A 23 -1.71 -5.54 1.86
N ASN A 24 -0.80 -4.57 1.76
CA ASN A 24 -0.45 -3.95 0.48
C ASN A 24 0.20 -4.95 -0.48
N VAL A 25 1.08 -5.84 -0.01
CA VAL A 25 1.65 -6.90 -0.84
C VAL A 25 0.54 -7.81 -1.38
N LEU A 26 -0.40 -8.21 -0.52
CA LEU A 26 -1.54 -9.04 -0.93
C LEU A 26 -2.40 -8.34 -1.96
N LEU A 27 -2.67 -7.05 -1.78
CA LEU A 27 -3.42 -6.24 -2.74
C LEU A 27 -2.68 -6.14 -4.07
N GLY A 28 -1.37 -5.99 -4.04
CA GLY A 28 -0.54 -6.00 -5.24
C GLY A 28 -0.62 -7.33 -5.97
N VAL A 29 -0.57 -8.45 -5.24
CA VAL A 29 -0.72 -9.79 -5.82
C VAL A 29 -2.10 -9.95 -6.46
N ILE A 30 -3.15 -9.50 -5.79
CA ILE A 30 -4.51 -9.53 -6.32
C ILE A 30 -4.58 -8.70 -7.61
N LEU A 31 -4.03 -7.50 -7.60
CA LEU A 31 -4.01 -6.64 -8.78
C LEU A 31 -3.21 -7.26 -9.94
N PHE A 32 -2.11 -7.94 -9.62
CA PHE A 32 -1.27 -8.62 -10.62
C PHE A 32 -2.06 -9.71 -11.36
N TYR A 33 -2.86 -10.50 -10.63
CA TYR A 33 -3.62 -11.59 -11.21
C TYR A 33 -5.00 -11.18 -11.73
N ALA A 34 -5.51 -10.01 -11.34
CA ALA A 34 -6.83 -9.55 -11.73
C ALA A 34 -7.07 -9.54 -13.24
N PRO A 35 -6.11 -9.09 -14.08
CA PRO A 35 -6.32 -9.09 -15.53
C PRO A 35 -6.60 -10.48 -16.12
N TRP A 36 -5.99 -11.52 -15.55
CA TRP A 36 -6.22 -12.89 -16.02
C TRP A 36 -7.51 -13.48 -15.47
N ILE A 37 -7.77 -13.28 -14.17
CA ILE A 37 -8.94 -13.88 -13.51
C ILE A 37 -10.23 -13.25 -14.03
N LEU A 38 -10.20 -11.93 -14.26
CA LEU A 38 -11.38 -11.16 -14.68
C LEU A 38 -11.42 -10.92 -16.20
N ASP A 39 -10.46 -11.50 -16.91
CA ASP A 39 -10.37 -11.42 -18.37
C ASP A 39 -10.41 -9.98 -18.90
N PHE A 40 -9.55 -9.16 -18.37
CA PHE A 40 -9.40 -7.77 -18.85
C PHE A 40 -8.98 -7.80 -20.32
N PRO A 41 -9.62 -7.00 -21.18
CA PRO A 41 -9.09 -6.81 -22.53
C PRO A 41 -7.66 -6.24 -22.46
N ARG A 42 -6.83 -6.59 -23.44
CA ARG A 42 -5.47 -6.07 -23.53
C ARG A 42 -5.49 -4.57 -23.82
N SER A 43 -5.62 -3.80 -22.79
CA SER A 43 -5.85 -2.36 -22.82
C SER A 43 -4.88 -1.66 -21.89
N ALA A 44 -5.01 -0.33 -21.79
CA ALA A 44 -4.25 0.46 -20.83
C ALA A 44 -4.45 -0.03 -19.38
N ALA A 45 -5.64 -0.53 -19.06
CA ALA A 45 -5.94 -1.08 -17.73
C ALA A 45 -5.05 -2.28 -17.40
N TRP A 46 -4.86 -3.18 -18.36
CA TRP A 46 -4.04 -4.38 -18.21
C TRP A 46 -2.59 -4.03 -17.91
N VAL A 47 -2.01 -3.12 -18.72
CA VAL A 47 -0.63 -2.66 -18.54
C VAL A 47 -0.48 -1.92 -17.22
N ASN A 48 -1.41 -1.01 -16.92
CA ASN A 48 -1.39 -0.25 -15.68
C ASN A 48 -1.47 -1.14 -14.44
N ALA A 49 -2.34 -2.16 -14.47
CA ALA A 49 -2.49 -3.11 -13.37
C ALA A 49 -1.15 -3.83 -13.09
N TYR A 50 -0.46 -4.28 -14.12
CA TYR A 50 0.84 -4.94 -13.95
C TYR A 50 1.88 -4.03 -13.37
N ILE A 51 2.05 -2.85 -13.95
CA ILE A 51 3.10 -1.90 -13.51
C ILE A 51 2.85 -1.52 -12.05
N CYS A 52 1.61 -1.15 -11.72
CA CYS A 52 1.27 -0.77 -10.36
C CYS A 52 1.40 -1.93 -9.38
N ALA A 53 1.00 -3.14 -9.77
CA ALA A 53 1.12 -4.33 -8.93
C ALA A 53 2.59 -4.62 -8.57
N VAL A 54 3.47 -4.59 -9.56
CA VAL A 54 4.91 -4.82 -9.34
C VAL A 54 5.48 -3.74 -8.42
N LEU A 55 5.12 -2.47 -8.63
CA LEU A 55 5.60 -1.37 -7.79
C LEU A 55 5.09 -1.51 -6.36
N ILE A 56 3.82 -1.82 -6.16
CA ILE A 56 3.25 -2.00 -4.81
C ILE A 56 3.97 -3.14 -4.10
N ILE A 57 4.13 -4.28 -4.75
CA ILE A 57 4.77 -5.46 -4.16
C ILE A 57 6.21 -5.13 -3.79
N ALA A 58 6.96 -4.51 -4.70
CA ALA A 58 8.36 -4.17 -4.46
C ALA A 58 8.52 -3.17 -3.30
N ILE A 59 7.73 -2.10 -3.32
CA ILE A 59 7.80 -1.06 -2.29
C ILE A 59 7.35 -1.59 -0.94
N SER A 60 6.27 -2.36 -0.91
CA SER A 60 5.74 -2.91 0.35
C SER A 60 6.65 -3.98 0.93
N ALA A 61 7.26 -4.81 0.09
CA ALA A 61 8.25 -5.79 0.53
C ALA A 61 9.49 -5.10 1.13
N ASP A 62 9.98 -4.04 0.50
CA ASP A 62 11.07 -3.24 1.04
C ASP A 62 10.69 -2.58 2.37
N ALA A 63 9.45 -2.10 2.49
CA ALA A 63 8.95 -1.49 3.70
C ALA A 63 8.93 -2.44 4.90
N LEU A 64 8.78 -3.75 4.66
CA LEU A 64 8.84 -4.76 5.73
C LEU A 64 10.24 -4.82 6.37
N THR A 65 11.28 -4.47 5.63
CA THR A 65 12.66 -4.51 6.12
C THR A 65 13.18 -3.14 6.54
N SER A 66 12.92 -2.08 5.77
CA SER A 66 13.50 -0.76 5.99
C SER A 66 12.62 0.20 6.76
N ARG A 67 11.30 0.04 6.71
CA ARG A 67 10.31 0.91 7.38
C ARG A 67 10.50 2.40 7.09
N ALA A 68 11.00 2.74 5.92
CA ALA A 68 11.20 4.14 5.55
C ALA A 68 9.87 4.85 5.29
N VAL A 69 9.77 6.09 5.76
CA VAL A 69 8.61 6.95 5.49
C VAL A 69 8.39 7.11 3.99
N LEU A 70 9.49 7.18 3.24
CA LEU A 70 9.43 7.29 1.78
C LEU A 70 8.66 6.12 1.14
N ASN A 71 8.84 4.89 1.65
CA ASN A 71 8.12 3.73 1.12
C ASN A 71 6.61 3.86 1.27
N GLN A 72 6.15 4.39 2.39
CA GLN A 72 4.72 4.62 2.61
C GLN A 72 4.19 5.75 1.74
N LEU A 73 4.99 6.79 1.57
CA LEU A 73 4.62 7.89 0.69
C LEU A 73 4.50 7.40 -0.76
N LEU A 74 5.43 6.57 -1.22
CA LEU A 74 5.38 5.99 -2.56
C LEU A 74 4.15 5.10 -2.74
N ASN A 75 3.84 4.24 -1.77
CA ASN A 75 2.64 3.41 -1.81
C ASN A 75 1.36 4.27 -1.84
N LEU A 76 1.32 5.36 -1.06
CA LEU A 76 0.20 6.28 -1.07
C LEU A 76 0.01 6.90 -2.46
N VAL A 77 1.09 7.37 -3.06
CA VAL A 77 1.05 7.99 -4.41
C VAL A 77 0.57 6.97 -5.44
N ILE A 78 1.10 5.74 -5.38
CA ILE A 78 0.68 4.68 -6.31
C ILE A 78 -0.79 4.32 -6.10
N GLY A 79 -1.25 4.21 -4.85
CA GLY A 79 -2.64 3.94 -4.54
C GLY A 79 -3.57 5.02 -5.08
N LEU A 80 -3.20 6.29 -4.93
CA LEU A 80 -3.95 7.41 -5.49
C LEU A 80 -3.96 7.37 -7.02
N TRP A 81 -2.84 7.02 -7.64
CA TRP A 81 -2.77 6.86 -9.09
C TRP A 81 -3.71 5.75 -9.57
N ILE A 82 -3.68 4.60 -8.92
CA ILE A 82 -4.58 3.47 -9.27
C ILE A 82 -6.04 3.92 -9.15
N LEU A 83 -6.37 4.68 -8.11
CA LEU A 83 -7.71 5.19 -7.87
C LEU A 83 -8.20 6.08 -9.01
N VAL A 84 -7.35 6.96 -9.54
CA VAL A 84 -7.73 7.89 -10.60
C VAL A 84 -7.47 7.36 -12.01
N ALA A 85 -6.73 6.25 -12.14
CA ALA A 85 -6.33 5.69 -13.42
C ALA A 85 -7.51 5.40 -14.36
N PRO A 86 -8.66 4.87 -13.89
CA PRO A 86 -9.79 4.62 -14.80
C PRO A 86 -10.23 5.85 -15.58
N TRP A 87 -10.22 7.00 -14.93
CA TRP A 87 -10.61 8.25 -15.59
C TRP A 87 -9.46 8.86 -16.40
N ALA A 88 -8.23 8.76 -15.89
CA ALA A 88 -7.05 9.29 -16.57
C ALA A 88 -6.72 8.52 -17.85
N LEU A 89 -6.89 7.19 -17.83
CA LEU A 89 -6.57 6.31 -18.95
C LEU A 89 -7.81 5.94 -19.79
N GLY A 90 -8.99 6.38 -19.38
CA GLY A 90 -10.23 6.15 -20.13
C GLY A 90 -10.64 4.69 -20.22
N PHE A 91 -10.76 4.02 -19.07
CA PHE A 91 -11.22 2.63 -19.04
C PHE A 91 -12.68 2.54 -19.48
N ASP A 92 -12.94 1.64 -20.41
CA ASP A 92 -14.30 1.42 -20.93
C ASP A 92 -15.07 0.34 -20.16
N ASN A 93 -14.35 -0.51 -19.42
CA ASN A 93 -14.93 -1.66 -18.73
C ASN A 93 -15.20 -1.33 -17.26
N SER A 94 -16.43 -1.58 -16.79
CA SER A 94 -16.82 -1.33 -15.40
C SER A 94 -16.07 -2.22 -14.39
N ILE A 95 -15.71 -3.44 -14.78
CA ILE A 95 -14.96 -4.36 -13.90
C ILE A 95 -13.56 -3.83 -13.67
N GLU A 96 -12.87 -3.41 -14.72
CA GLU A 96 -11.54 -2.80 -14.64
C GLU A 96 -11.55 -1.57 -13.73
N THR A 97 -12.54 -0.70 -13.93
CA THR A 97 -12.73 0.51 -13.12
C THR A 97 -12.96 0.14 -11.67
N SER A 98 -13.86 -0.80 -11.39
CA SER A 98 -14.16 -1.22 -10.02
C SER A 98 -12.94 -1.80 -9.31
N VAL A 99 -12.17 -2.65 -9.98
CA VAL A 99 -10.95 -3.25 -9.43
C VAL A 99 -9.95 -2.16 -9.07
N HIS A 100 -9.69 -1.22 -9.98
CA HIS A 100 -8.73 -0.15 -9.74
C HIS A 100 -9.19 0.78 -8.61
N VAL A 101 -10.47 1.13 -8.57
CA VAL A 101 -11.02 2.00 -7.52
C VAL A 101 -10.90 1.32 -6.15
N VAL A 102 -11.32 0.06 -6.05
CA VAL A 102 -11.30 -0.65 -4.76
C VAL A 102 -9.86 -0.85 -4.28
N ILE A 103 -8.99 -1.36 -5.14
CA ILE A 103 -7.60 -1.64 -4.76
C ILE A 103 -6.85 -0.34 -4.50
N GLY A 104 -6.99 0.66 -5.36
CA GLY A 104 -6.33 1.95 -5.21
C GLY A 104 -6.74 2.66 -3.93
N ALA A 105 -8.04 2.70 -3.64
CA ALA A 105 -8.55 3.29 -2.41
C ALA A 105 -8.02 2.54 -1.17
N THR A 106 -8.00 1.21 -1.20
CA THR A 106 -7.52 0.40 -0.09
C THR A 106 -6.03 0.61 0.14
N VAL A 107 -5.21 0.56 -0.91
CA VAL A 107 -3.76 0.82 -0.81
C VAL A 107 -3.51 2.23 -0.27
N ALA A 108 -4.22 3.23 -0.79
CA ALA A 108 -4.06 4.62 -0.35
C ALA A 108 -4.42 4.79 1.13
N VAL A 109 -5.53 4.19 1.58
CA VAL A 109 -5.96 4.27 2.98
C VAL A 109 -4.96 3.57 3.90
N LEU A 110 -4.54 2.36 3.57
CA LEU A 110 -3.57 1.62 4.38
C LEU A 110 -2.25 2.36 4.48
N SER A 111 -1.76 2.88 3.36
CA SER A 111 -0.49 3.62 3.34
C SER A 111 -0.61 4.95 4.09
N ALA A 112 -1.74 5.63 3.98
CA ALA A 112 -2.00 6.87 4.70
C ALA A 112 -2.05 6.63 6.22
N ILE A 113 -2.72 5.57 6.66
CA ILE A 113 -2.80 5.23 8.09
C ILE A 113 -1.40 4.91 8.64
N LYS A 114 -0.64 4.09 7.93
CA LYS A 114 0.71 3.74 8.37
C LYS A 114 1.61 4.97 8.39
N LEU A 115 1.56 5.79 7.35
CA LEU A 115 2.34 7.04 7.27
C LEU A 115 2.00 7.97 8.43
N TRP A 116 0.71 8.16 8.71
CA TRP A 116 0.25 8.97 9.82
C TRP A 116 0.81 8.47 11.15
N THR A 117 0.73 7.16 11.39
CA THR A 117 1.24 6.54 12.61
C THR A 117 2.75 6.74 12.74
N MET A 118 3.49 6.57 11.64
CA MET A 118 4.94 6.77 11.63
C MET A 118 5.32 8.23 11.93
N LEU A 119 4.59 9.18 11.35
CA LEU A 119 4.84 10.61 11.57
C LEU A 119 4.51 11.02 13.00
N GLN A 120 3.44 10.49 13.59
CA GLN A 120 3.11 10.74 14.99
C GLN A 120 4.20 10.25 15.93
N ARG A 121 4.76 9.08 15.66
CA ARG A 121 5.87 8.53 16.47
C ARG A 121 7.11 9.39 16.36
N THR A 122 7.45 9.83 15.16
CA THR A 122 8.59 10.72 14.93
C THR A 122 8.38 12.06 15.64
N GLY A 123 7.18 12.65 15.54
CA GLY A 123 6.83 13.87 16.23
C GLY A 123 6.90 13.74 17.74
N ALA A 124 6.39 12.66 18.30
CA ALA A 124 6.46 12.38 19.74
C ALA A 124 7.90 12.24 20.22
N ALA A 125 8.74 11.55 19.44
CA ALA A 125 10.16 11.39 19.76
C ALA A 125 10.90 12.73 19.76
N VAL A 126 10.61 13.59 18.79
CA VAL A 126 11.22 14.92 18.69
C VAL A 126 10.79 15.80 19.88
N VAL A 127 9.50 15.76 20.24
CA VAL A 127 9.00 16.54 21.38
C VAL A 127 9.64 16.09 22.70
N ARG A 128 9.85 14.80 22.88
CA ARG A 128 10.48 14.23 24.08
C ARG A 128 12.00 14.47 24.12
N GLY A 129 12.61 14.53 22.97
CA GLY A 129 14.03 14.77 22.84
C GLY A 129 14.41 16.21 23.07
#